data_bdf80c52b296658f9199f6b778dbf8e8
#
_entry.id   bdf80c52b296658f9199f6b778dbf8e8
#
_cell.length_a   1.000
_cell.length_b   1.000
_cell.length_c   1.000
_cell.angle_alpha   90.00
_cell.angle_beta   90.00
_cell.angle_gamma   90.00
#
_symmetry.space_group_name_H-M   'P 1'
#
loop_
_entity.id
_entity.type
_entity.pdbx_description
1 polymer ?
#
loop_
_entity_poly.entity_id
_entity_poly.type
_entity_poly.pdbx_seq_one_letter_code
_entity_poly.pdbx_strand_id
1 'polypeptide(L)'
;MRKALVIVSTLLLVAFALQFVFAALGAFTKPAGDGAYALHSVTGMAVIPVLTLLTILFAVLAKAPGRLVGLAVLPLGLVVLQALLAMLANAFTDAAGASTPIGLAIAGLHAVNGIVAVHVVVGVRRAARKLADPAPAGVTRVAVREREPA
;
A
#
# COMPACT_ATOMS: atom_id res chain seq x y z
N MET A 1 -4.21 20.80 -2.71
CA MET A 1 -3.46 19.59 -3.09
C MET A 1 -2.97 18.77 -1.88
N ARG A 2 -2.39 19.35 -0.82
CA ARG A 2 -1.90 18.60 0.36
C ARG A 2 -3.00 17.79 1.06
N LYS A 3 -4.18 18.37 1.29
CA LYS A 3 -5.34 17.65 1.85
C LYS A 3 -5.82 16.51 0.95
N ALA A 4 -5.83 16.71 -0.38
CA ALA A 4 -6.17 15.67 -1.34
C ALA A 4 -5.19 14.48 -1.26
N LEU A 5 -3.88 14.75 -1.14
CA LEU A 5 -2.86 13.71 -0.93
C LEU A 5 -3.14 12.88 0.34
N VAL A 6 -3.52 13.54 1.44
CA VAL A 6 -3.90 12.83 2.69
C VAL A 6 -5.13 11.96 2.48
N ILE A 7 -6.16 12.47 1.79
CA ILE A 7 -7.40 11.73 1.53
C ILE A 7 -7.09 10.49 0.67
N VAL A 8 -6.42 10.68 -0.48
CA VAL A 8 -6.16 9.57 -1.42
C VAL A 8 -5.23 8.53 -0.80
N SER A 9 -4.18 8.93 -0.07
CA SER A 9 -3.31 7.97 0.64
C SER A 9 -4.05 7.23 1.77
N THR A 10 -5.08 7.83 2.36
CA THR A 10 -5.95 7.16 3.34
C THR A 10 -6.86 6.16 2.64
N LEU A 11 -7.48 6.52 1.51
CA LEU A 11 -8.29 5.60 0.70
C LEU A 11 -7.45 4.42 0.20
N LEU A 12 -6.22 4.67 -0.24
CA LEU A 12 -5.27 3.61 -0.63
C LEU A 12 -4.99 2.65 0.53
N LEU A 13 -4.76 3.17 1.73
CA LEU A 13 -4.54 2.34 2.92
C LEU A 13 -5.78 1.50 3.26
N VAL A 14 -6.99 2.07 3.16
CA VAL A 14 -8.25 1.33 3.35
C VAL A 14 -8.40 0.24 2.30
N ALA A 15 -8.11 0.52 1.03
CA ALA A 15 -8.17 -0.47 -0.04
C ALA A 15 -7.20 -1.64 0.22
N PHE A 16 -5.99 -1.38 0.68
CA PHE A 16 -5.05 -2.44 1.09
C PHE A 16 -5.54 -3.24 2.30
N ALA A 17 -6.17 -2.61 3.29
CA ALA A 17 -6.76 -3.32 4.42
C ALA A 17 -7.91 -4.24 3.97
N LEU A 18 -8.77 -3.77 3.06
CA LEU A 18 -9.87 -4.56 2.48
C LEU A 18 -9.36 -5.74 1.66
N GLN A 19 -8.15 -5.67 1.06
CA GLN A 19 -7.56 -6.79 0.34
C GLN A 19 -7.39 -8.04 1.20
N PHE A 20 -7.00 -7.89 2.47
CA PHE A 20 -6.90 -9.02 3.39
C PHE A 20 -8.28 -9.59 3.72
N VAL A 21 -9.30 -8.73 3.89
CA VAL A 21 -10.68 -9.16 4.10
C VAL A 21 -11.19 -9.93 2.88
N PHE A 22 -10.99 -9.39 1.68
CA PHE A 22 -11.43 -10.05 0.44
C PHE A 22 -10.67 -11.35 0.14
N ALA A 23 -9.38 -11.42 0.49
CA ALA A 23 -8.63 -12.67 0.42
C ALA A 23 -9.21 -13.72 1.37
N ALA A 24 -9.53 -13.34 2.61
CA ALA A 24 -10.16 -14.23 3.58
C ALA A 24 -11.54 -14.69 3.11
N LEU A 25 -12.39 -13.76 2.60
CA LEU A 25 -13.70 -14.11 2.03
C LEU A 25 -13.54 -15.12 0.89
N GLY A 26 -12.58 -14.92 -0.02
CA GLY A 26 -12.31 -15.88 -1.10
C GLY A 26 -11.88 -17.25 -0.58
N ALA A 27 -11.00 -17.29 0.41
CA ALA A 27 -10.48 -18.53 0.98
C ALA A 27 -11.54 -19.35 1.74
N PHE A 28 -12.50 -18.67 2.38
CA PHE A 28 -13.54 -19.33 3.19
C PHE A 28 -14.87 -19.52 2.46
N THR A 29 -15.02 -19.02 1.22
CA THR A 29 -16.22 -19.26 0.39
C THR A 29 -16.33 -20.74 0.01
N LYS A 30 -17.49 -21.34 0.28
CA LYS A 30 -17.79 -22.75 -0.03
C LYS A 30 -19.11 -22.86 -0.77
N PRO A 31 -19.22 -23.68 -1.85
CA PRO A 31 -18.09 -24.32 -2.55
C PRO A 31 -17.16 -23.29 -3.17
N ALA A 32 -15.87 -23.63 -3.29
CA ALA A 32 -14.92 -22.79 -4.00
C ALA A 32 -15.32 -22.73 -5.50
N GLY A 33 -15.55 -21.53 -5.99
CA GLY A 33 -15.90 -21.28 -7.39
C GLY A 33 -15.01 -20.20 -7.98
N ASP A 34 -15.07 -20.03 -9.30
CA ASP A 34 -14.24 -19.07 -10.05
C ASP A 34 -14.40 -17.60 -9.58
N GLY A 35 -15.55 -17.27 -8.97
CA GLY A 35 -15.84 -15.96 -8.43
C GLY A 35 -15.39 -15.72 -6.98
N ALA A 36 -14.88 -16.74 -6.26
CA ALA A 36 -14.55 -16.65 -4.83
C ALA A 36 -13.58 -15.49 -4.51
N TYR A 37 -12.63 -15.22 -5.39
CA TYR A 37 -11.64 -14.14 -5.26
C TYR A 37 -11.95 -12.89 -6.10
N ALA A 38 -13.15 -12.75 -6.68
CA ALA A 38 -13.48 -11.63 -7.57
C ALA A 38 -13.23 -10.25 -6.94
N LEU A 39 -13.70 -10.05 -5.71
CA LEU A 39 -13.48 -8.79 -4.97
C LEU A 39 -12.00 -8.51 -4.72
N HIS A 40 -11.24 -9.55 -4.33
CA HIS A 40 -9.79 -9.45 -4.15
C HIS A 40 -9.09 -9.07 -5.46
N SER A 41 -9.43 -9.74 -6.56
CA SER A 41 -8.83 -9.50 -7.86
C SER A 41 -9.16 -8.11 -8.40
N VAL A 42 -10.44 -7.70 -8.39
CA VAL A 42 -10.84 -6.36 -8.87
C VAL A 42 -10.20 -5.26 -8.05
N THR A 43 -10.19 -5.39 -6.72
CA THR A 43 -9.57 -4.38 -5.87
C THR A 43 -8.05 -4.33 -6.09
N GLY A 44 -7.38 -5.47 -6.20
CA GLY A 44 -5.94 -5.56 -6.41
C GLY A 44 -5.48 -5.08 -7.79
N MET A 45 -6.22 -5.42 -8.84
CA MET A 45 -5.83 -5.16 -10.24
C MET A 45 -6.34 -3.81 -10.77
N ALA A 46 -7.37 -3.21 -10.16
CA ALA A 46 -7.94 -1.95 -10.64
C ALA A 46 -7.90 -0.85 -9.56
N VAL A 47 -8.53 -1.06 -8.40
CA VAL A 47 -8.72 0.01 -7.40
C VAL A 47 -7.38 0.46 -6.81
N ILE A 48 -6.54 -0.47 -6.36
CA ILE A 48 -5.24 -0.14 -5.75
C ILE A 48 -4.29 0.53 -6.73
N PRO A 49 -4.07 0.06 -7.98
CA PRO A 49 -3.26 0.77 -8.97
C PRO A 49 -3.75 2.19 -9.22
N VAL A 50 -5.05 2.39 -9.42
CA VAL A 50 -5.62 3.73 -9.65
C VAL A 50 -5.37 4.65 -8.46
N LEU A 51 -5.63 4.21 -7.23
CA LEU A 51 -5.38 5.00 -6.02
C LEU A 51 -3.89 5.27 -5.81
N THR A 52 -3.01 4.35 -6.20
CA THR A 52 -1.55 4.54 -6.17
C THR A 52 -1.12 5.63 -7.14
N LEU A 53 -1.59 5.58 -8.39
CA LEU A 53 -1.31 6.61 -9.40
C LEU A 53 -1.84 7.98 -8.96
N LEU A 54 -3.05 8.05 -8.41
CA LEU A 54 -3.60 9.28 -7.84
C LEU A 54 -2.76 9.79 -6.66
N THR A 55 -2.25 8.90 -5.81
CA THR A 55 -1.37 9.27 -4.70
C THR A 55 -0.07 9.89 -5.21
N ILE A 56 0.55 9.32 -6.23
CA ILE A 56 1.74 9.88 -6.90
C ILE A 56 1.42 11.25 -7.51
N LEU A 57 0.32 11.33 -8.27
CA LEU A 57 -0.11 12.58 -8.90
C LEU A 57 -0.29 13.71 -7.87
N PHE A 58 -1.02 13.44 -6.78
CA PHE A 58 -1.23 14.44 -5.74
C PHE A 58 0.03 14.75 -4.93
N ALA A 59 0.99 13.84 -4.81
CA ALA A 59 2.29 14.12 -4.22
C ALA A 59 3.06 15.14 -5.08
N VAL A 60 3.08 14.95 -6.41
CA VAL A 60 3.71 15.88 -7.36
C VAL A 60 2.99 17.23 -7.34
N LEU A 61 1.67 17.27 -7.46
CA LEU A 61 0.87 18.49 -7.46
C LEU A 61 0.93 19.26 -6.12
N ALA A 62 1.14 18.56 -5.00
CA ALA A 62 1.36 19.17 -3.69
C ALA A 62 2.77 19.74 -3.53
N LYS A 63 3.65 19.60 -4.54
CA LYS A 63 5.08 19.93 -4.49
C LYS A 63 5.77 19.26 -3.29
N ALA A 64 5.45 17.99 -3.08
CA ALA A 64 6.03 17.21 -2.00
C ALA A 64 7.54 17.03 -2.22
N PRO A 65 8.35 16.93 -1.16
CA PRO A 65 9.77 16.61 -1.29
C PRO A 65 9.98 15.33 -2.12
N GLY A 66 11.02 15.25 -2.94
CA GLY A 66 11.32 14.12 -3.81
C GLY A 66 11.32 12.76 -3.08
N ARG A 67 11.78 12.75 -1.81
CA ARG A 67 11.72 11.57 -0.95
C ARG A 67 10.27 11.06 -0.73
N LEU A 68 9.29 11.96 -0.58
CA LEU A 68 7.89 11.56 -0.43
C LEU A 68 7.31 11.09 -1.76
N VAL A 69 7.67 11.74 -2.88
CA VAL A 69 7.27 11.28 -4.21
C VAL A 69 7.83 9.88 -4.48
N GLY A 70 9.12 9.63 -4.22
CA GLY A 70 9.73 8.31 -4.35
C GLY A 70 9.04 7.26 -3.47
N LEU A 71 8.71 7.61 -2.21
CA LEU A 71 7.96 6.73 -1.33
C LEU A 71 6.55 6.43 -1.86
N ALA A 72 5.89 7.38 -2.52
CA ALA A 72 4.56 7.20 -3.12
C ALA A 72 4.59 6.33 -4.40
N VAL A 73 5.73 6.25 -5.09
CA VAL A 73 5.93 5.37 -6.26
C VAL A 73 6.14 3.91 -5.84
N LEU A 74 6.74 3.67 -4.69
CA LEU A 74 7.10 2.31 -4.24
C LEU A 74 5.92 1.32 -4.23
N PRO A 75 4.70 1.69 -3.75
CA PRO A 75 3.54 0.80 -3.80
C PRO A 75 3.20 0.31 -5.21
N LEU A 76 3.45 1.10 -6.26
CA LEU A 76 3.20 0.67 -7.64
C LEU A 76 4.07 -0.53 -8.02
N GLY A 77 5.37 -0.49 -7.72
CA GLY A 77 6.28 -1.61 -7.94
C GLY A 77 5.88 -2.85 -7.12
N LEU A 78 5.46 -2.65 -5.86
CA LEU A 78 5.00 -3.75 -5.00
C LEU A 78 3.70 -4.37 -5.52
N VAL A 79 2.78 -3.59 -6.12
CA VAL A 79 1.55 -4.08 -6.75
C VAL A 79 1.87 -4.89 -8.01
N VAL A 80 2.82 -4.45 -8.83
CA VAL A 80 3.29 -5.25 -9.98
C VAL A 80 3.90 -6.57 -9.51
N LEU A 81 4.78 -6.52 -8.50
CA LEU A 81 5.34 -7.73 -7.90
C LEU A 81 4.25 -8.65 -7.32
N GLN A 82 3.20 -8.07 -6.73
CA GLN A 82 2.06 -8.81 -6.18
C GLN A 82 1.34 -9.63 -7.26
N ALA A 83 1.08 -9.02 -8.43
CA ALA A 83 0.46 -9.71 -9.57
C ALA A 83 1.39 -10.83 -10.10
N LEU A 84 2.68 -10.55 -10.24
CA LEU A 84 3.67 -11.53 -10.69
C LEU A 84 3.76 -12.73 -9.74
N LEU A 85 3.78 -12.52 -8.41
CA LEU A 85 3.80 -13.59 -7.43
C LEU A 85 2.53 -14.43 -7.48
N ALA A 86 1.35 -13.82 -7.67
CA ALA A 86 0.10 -14.54 -7.83
C ALA A 86 0.09 -15.42 -9.08
N MET A 87 0.52 -14.85 -10.23
CA MET A 87 0.64 -15.60 -11.49
C MET A 87 1.63 -16.77 -11.35
N LEU A 88 2.77 -16.52 -10.74
CA LEU A 88 3.81 -17.52 -10.55
C LEU A 88 3.34 -18.66 -9.61
N ALA A 89 2.66 -18.33 -8.50
CA ALA A 89 2.09 -19.34 -7.60
C ALA A 89 1.12 -20.27 -8.34
N ASN A 90 0.27 -19.72 -9.22
CA ASN A 90 -0.66 -20.51 -10.04
C ASN A 90 0.05 -21.34 -11.13
N ALA A 91 1.22 -20.92 -11.61
CA ALA A 91 2.00 -21.69 -12.56
C ALA A 91 2.66 -22.95 -11.94
N PHE A 92 2.82 -23.01 -10.61
CA PHE A 92 3.36 -24.13 -9.87
C PHE A 92 2.24 -25.00 -9.24
N THR A 93 1.33 -25.49 -10.08
CA THR A 93 0.34 -26.52 -9.70
C THR A 93 0.74 -27.87 -10.31
N ASP A 94 0.25 -28.97 -9.73
CA ASP A 94 0.44 -30.30 -10.32
C ASP A 94 -0.55 -30.58 -11.46
N ALA A 95 -0.45 -31.77 -12.07
CA ALA A 95 -1.32 -32.16 -13.18
C ALA A 95 -2.81 -32.26 -12.81
N ALA A 96 -3.14 -32.35 -11.52
CA ALA A 96 -4.52 -32.35 -11.01
C ALA A 96 -4.99 -30.94 -10.61
N GLY A 97 -4.14 -29.90 -10.79
CA GLY A 97 -4.43 -28.53 -10.39
C GLY A 97 -4.25 -28.25 -8.89
N ALA A 98 -3.66 -29.19 -8.13
CA ALA A 98 -3.38 -28.97 -6.72
C ALA A 98 -2.10 -28.15 -6.52
N SER A 99 -2.05 -27.38 -5.42
CA SER A 99 -0.89 -26.55 -5.09
C SER A 99 0.33 -27.41 -4.73
N THR A 100 1.46 -27.13 -5.37
CA THR A 100 2.75 -27.73 -4.99
C THR A 100 3.39 -26.97 -3.82
N PRO A 101 4.37 -27.56 -3.09
CA PRO A 101 5.11 -26.85 -2.05
C PRO A 101 5.76 -25.55 -2.53
N ILE A 102 6.26 -25.54 -3.77
CA ILE A 102 6.84 -24.32 -4.38
C ILE A 102 5.76 -23.27 -4.63
N GLY A 103 4.60 -23.68 -5.19
CA GLY A 103 3.46 -22.77 -5.40
C GLY A 103 2.98 -22.16 -4.08
N LEU A 104 2.89 -22.96 -3.00
CA LEU A 104 2.54 -22.46 -1.67
C LEU A 104 3.58 -21.49 -1.08
N ALA A 105 4.87 -21.76 -1.28
CA ALA A 105 5.93 -20.86 -0.83
C ALA A 105 5.83 -19.50 -1.55
N ILE A 106 5.57 -19.49 -2.87
CA ILE A 106 5.38 -18.26 -3.66
C ILE A 106 4.10 -17.54 -3.21
N ALA A 107 3.01 -18.24 -2.93
CA ALA A 107 1.79 -17.67 -2.36
C ALA A 107 2.06 -17.03 -0.98
N GLY A 108 2.90 -17.63 -0.16
CA GLY A 108 3.40 -17.04 1.08
C GLY A 108 4.15 -15.74 0.85
N LEU A 109 5.04 -15.67 -0.16
CA LEU A 109 5.73 -14.44 -0.54
C LEU A 109 4.75 -13.35 -1.04
N HIS A 110 3.68 -13.73 -1.76
CA HIS A 110 2.61 -12.81 -2.11
C HIS A 110 1.99 -12.17 -0.86
N ALA A 111 1.68 -12.95 0.18
CA ALA A 111 1.13 -12.40 1.42
C ALA A 111 2.12 -11.46 2.13
N VAL A 112 3.41 -11.85 2.23
CA VAL A 112 4.47 -11.02 2.83
C VAL A 112 4.64 -9.70 2.07
N ASN A 113 4.67 -9.73 0.73
CA ASN A 113 4.75 -8.54 -0.10
C ASN A 113 3.55 -7.60 0.13
N GLY A 114 2.35 -8.14 0.33
CA GLY A 114 1.16 -7.38 0.70
C GLY A 114 1.33 -6.63 2.03
N ILE A 115 1.90 -7.26 3.04
CA ILE A 115 2.21 -6.63 4.34
C ILE A 115 3.24 -5.50 4.16
N VAL A 116 4.29 -5.73 3.36
CA VAL A 116 5.29 -4.70 3.05
C VAL A 116 4.63 -3.50 2.37
N ALA A 117 3.75 -3.73 1.39
CA ALA A 117 3.02 -2.66 0.70
C ALA A 117 2.18 -1.82 1.68
N VAL A 118 1.47 -2.44 2.62
CA VAL A 118 0.74 -1.71 3.68
C VAL A 118 1.67 -0.82 4.49
N HIS A 119 2.83 -1.33 4.92
CA HIS A 119 3.79 -0.54 5.70
C HIS A 119 4.30 0.68 4.93
N VAL A 120 4.59 0.52 3.64
CA VAL A 120 4.99 1.64 2.77
C VAL A 120 3.86 2.67 2.67
N VAL A 121 2.62 2.25 2.44
CA VAL A 121 1.46 3.16 2.34
C VAL A 121 1.20 3.89 3.67
N VAL A 122 1.36 3.23 4.81
CA VAL A 122 1.33 3.89 6.13
C VAL A 122 2.40 4.99 6.22
N GLY A 123 3.62 4.72 5.72
CA GLY A 123 4.70 5.71 5.62
C GLY A 123 4.31 6.91 4.75
N VAL A 124 3.76 6.66 3.56
CA VAL A 124 3.26 7.71 2.65
C VAL A 124 2.21 8.58 3.34
N ARG A 125 1.18 7.96 3.95
CA ARG A 125 0.11 8.68 4.64
C ARG A 125 0.63 9.52 5.82
N ARG A 126 1.56 8.97 6.61
CA ARG A 126 2.18 9.73 7.72
C ARG A 126 2.95 10.96 7.21
N ALA A 127 3.73 10.79 6.13
CA ALA A 127 4.46 11.89 5.52
C ALA A 127 3.53 12.93 4.87
N ALA A 128 2.45 12.48 4.22
CA ALA A 128 1.41 13.35 3.66
C ALA A 128 0.73 14.21 4.74
N ARG A 129 0.42 13.64 5.90
CA ARG A 129 -0.15 14.39 7.04
C ARG A 129 0.84 15.44 7.55
N LYS A 130 2.11 15.08 7.77
CA LYS A 130 3.14 16.04 8.19
C LYS A 130 3.31 17.19 7.18
N LEU A 131 3.13 16.92 5.88
CA LEU A 131 3.17 17.94 4.84
C LEU A 131 1.94 18.84 4.87
N ALA A 132 0.76 18.30 5.23
CA ALA A 132 -0.49 19.05 5.28
C ALA A 132 -0.58 19.93 6.54
N ASP A 133 -0.09 19.44 7.66
CA ASP A 133 -0.12 20.10 8.97
C ASP A 133 1.32 20.30 9.50
N PRO A 134 2.09 21.25 8.92
CA PRO A 134 3.43 21.52 9.42
C PRO A 134 3.34 22.08 10.85
N ALA A 135 4.17 21.55 11.77
CA ALA A 135 4.25 22.07 13.13
C ALA A 135 4.53 23.60 13.10
N PRO A 136 3.90 24.40 13.98
CA PRO A 136 4.15 25.83 14.05
C PRO A 136 5.64 26.11 14.30
N ALA A 137 6.23 26.93 13.44
CA ALA A 137 7.66 27.24 13.39
C ALA A 137 8.20 28.01 14.63
N GLY A 138 7.41 28.12 15.70
CA GLY A 138 7.65 29.04 16.82
C GLY A 138 8.21 28.43 18.11
N VAL A 139 8.15 27.13 18.32
CA VAL A 139 8.42 26.58 19.67
C VAL A 139 9.92 26.35 19.96
N THR A 140 10.74 26.21 18.91
CA THR A 140 12.16 25.87 19.10
C THR A 140 13.07 27.08 19.40
N ARG A 141 12.62 28.30 19.13
CA ARG A 141 13.46 29.50 19.33
C ARG A 141 13.41 30.10 20.75
N VAL A 142 12.36 29.86 21.51
CA VAL A 142 12.21 30.43 22.87
C VAL A 142 13.04 29.63 23.88
N ALA A 143 13.11 28.30 23.76
CA ALA A 143 13.83 27.45 24.69
C ALA A 143 15.37 27.59 24.65
N VAL A 144 15.93 28.11 23.54
CA VAL A 144 17.39 28.34 23.43
C VAL A 144 17.80 29.67 24.01
N ARG A 145 16.91 30.67 24.00
CA ARG A 145 17.25 32.03 24.48
C ARG A 145 17.21 32.17 26.00
N GLU A 146 16.52 31.27 26.71
CA GLU A 146 16.46 31.28 28.18
C GLU A 146 17.61 30.50 28.85
N ARG A 147 18.51 29.89 28.09
CA ARG A 147 19.66 29.13 28.63
C ARG A 147 21.02 29.81 28.41
N GLU A 148 21.07 31.06 27.97
CA GLU A 148 22.30 31.84 27.94
C GLU A 148 22.50 32.48 29.33
N PRO A 149 23.46 32.02 30.17
CA PRO A 149 23.76 32.64 31.44
C PRO A 149 24.45 34.00 31.18
N ALA A 150 24.00 35.01 31.92
CA ALA A 150 24.61 36.33 31.95
C ALA A 150 26.02 36.31 32.55
#